data_2e7b262f1254ca483789daffd90cb384
#
_entry.id   2e7b262f1254ca483789daffd90cb384
#
_cell.length_a   1.000
_cell.length_b   1.000
_cell.length_c   1.000
_cell.angle_alpha   90.00
_cell.angle_beta   90.00
_cell.angle_gamma   90.00
#
_symmetry.space_group_name_H-M   'P 1'
#
loop_
_entity.id
_entity.type
_entity.pdbx_description
1 polymer ?
#
loop_
_entity_poly.entity_id
_entity_poly.type
_entity_poly.pdbx_seq_one_letter_code
_entity_poly.pdbx_strand_id
1 'polypeptide(L)'
;MSAGALAAVVGVCLGAGAGVVPAAAVPAAGPAPAATKAAVPQGLESFYGQKVEWYDCAATGGMEKSADKTGFQCAKVTVPLDYSHPDGQTIEIAMKKHLATGSTRQGALFANPGGPGYSGVDMVENNETQFSPTVNQAYDIIGFDPRGVGSSTAITCDDGAGQQPAGAAQGGMGVDDPLPGSLIADAVGDDPTPFRDAQDPAADGGAEGNISFPTLIDEITKDFKQEEANCAAHTKPAGLLDHVDTVSVARDLDVLRALSGDQKLNYLGFSYGTYLGAIYADLFPANTGRMVLDGAVDPTLSLGGRAAGQAKGFETSLRTYVEQCQSGQAVQEGQGCPLTGDADAGVQQIRALITSADQTPLKTADPNVTVDGRTIRSVVRRFLYSSEYWPLLTYALDQAITQKDGSYVQVLYGRATAGSSTPTFYAVNCQDIPVQGDVTSWEKEYRQNLQSSPTFGASLSNQDARCQAWGHSGTREPAPIHAKGAAPILVVGTTGDPATPYAWAQALAEQLESGQLLTWEGDGHTAYGRSGPCIHDAVDAYLTSGTVPEPGLTCKSGQ
;
A
#
# COMPACT_ATOMS: atom_id res chain seq x y z
N MET A 1 34.35 -69.95 -5.39
CA MET A 1 35.56 -70.46 -4.77
C MET A 1 35.95 -69.55 -3.65
N SER A 2 36.04 -70.12 -2.42
CA SER A 2 36.62 -69.70 -1.15
C SER A 2 35.91 -68.51 -0.46
N ALA A 3 35.06 -68.66 0.53
CA ALA A 3 35.11 -69.36 1.83
C ALA A 3 36.15 -68.77 2.80
N GLY A 4 35.66 -68.23 3.92
CA GLY A 4 36.43 -67.93 5.14
C GLY A 4 35.86 -66.73 5.89
N ALA A 5 35.45 -66.75 7.04
CA ALA A 5 35.27 -67.64 8.21
C ALA A 5 34.88 -66.66 9.36
N LEU A 6 33.86 -67.03 10.13
CA LEU A 6 33.40 -66.41 11.38
C LEU A 6 34.49 -66.51 12.48
N ALA A 7 34.58 -65.49 13.30
CA ALA A 7 35.10 -65.62 14.65
C ALA A 7 34.17 -64.89 15.64
N ALA A 8 33.51 -65.64 16.48
CA ALA A 8 32.73 -65.21 17.62
C ALA A 8 33.68 -64.92 18.81
N VAL A 9 33.52 -63.79 19.49
CA VAL A 9 34.11 -63.55 20.81
C VAL A 9 32.98 -63.32 21.81
N VAL A 10 32.91 -64.24 22.76
CA VAL A 10 32.07 -64.18 23.95
C VAL A 10 32.72 -63.28 24.96
N GLY A 11 32.03 -62.24 25.38
CA GLY A 11 32.48 -61.33 26.46
C GLY A 11 31.44 -61.25 27.57
N VAL A 12 31.90 -61.56 28.74
CA VAL A 12 31.20 -61.75 30.02
C VAL A 12 30.52 -60.48 30.51
N CYS A 13 29.27 -60.56 30.94
CA CYS A 13 28.55 -59.54 31.68
C CYS A 13 29.07 -59.39 33.10
N LEU A 14 29.51 -58.19 33.45
CA LEU A 14 29.66 -57.76 34.85
C LEU A 14 28.63 -56.62 35.09
N GLY A 15 27.70 -56.89 35.99
CA GLY A 15 26.68 -55.93 36.41
C GLY A 15 27.25 -54.77 37.19
N ALA A 16 26.79 -53.57 36.82
CA ALA A 16 26.96 -52.36 37.64
C ALA A 16 25.56 -51.74 37.88
N GLY A 17 25.27 -51.56 39.17
CA GLY A 17 23.95 -51.13 39.64
C GLY A 17 23.57 -49.74 39.15
N ALA A 18 22.33 -49.61 38.67
CA ALA A 18 21.74 -48.35 38.33
C ALA A 18 21.37 -47.57 39.61
N GLY A 19 22.13 -46.54 39.91
CA GLY A 19 21.74 -45.55 40.88
C GLY A 19 20.66 -44.63 40.27
N VAL A 20 19.46 -44.66 40.84
CA VAL A 20 18.37 -43.73 40.53
C VAL A 20 18.76 -42.34 41.05
N VAL A 21 19.08 -41.42 40.15
CA VAL A 21 19.24 -40.01 40.50
C VAL A 21 17.84 -39.40 40.60
N PRO A 22 17.44 -38.79 41.72
CA PRO A 22 16.12 -38.15 41.81
C PRO A 22 16.10 -36.94 40.87
N ALA A 23 15.07 -36.86 40.00
CA ALA A 23 14.79 -35.71 39.15
C ALA A 23 14.59 -34.47 40.04
N ALA A 24 15.48 -33.48 39.89
CA ALA A 24 15.32 -32.21 40.51
C ALA A 24 14.01 -31.56 39.97
N ALA A 25 13.07 -31.25 40.85
CA ALA A 25 11.87 -30.52 40.52
C ALA A 25 12.25 -29.16 39.98
N VAL A 26 11.89 -28.88 38.73
CA VAL A 26 11.97 -27.53 38.14
C VAL A 26 11.03 -26.65 38.97
N PRO A 27 11.50 -25.54 39.55
CA PRO A 27 10.63 -24.63 40.29
C PRO A 27 9.56 -24.10 39.32
N ALA A 28 8.28 -24.18 39.73
CA ALA A 28 7.17 -23.60 39.00
C ALA A 28 7.48 -22.12 38.74
N ALA A 29 7.45 -21.70 37.47
CA ALA A 29 7.59 -20.31 37.11
C ALA A 29 6.53 -19.51 37.88
N GLY A 30 6.99 -18.58 38.71
CA GLY A 30 6.10 -17.65 39.41
C GLY A 30 5.26 -16.88 38.41
N PRO A 31 4.10 -16.33 38.85
CA PRO A 31 3.26 -15.54 37.97
C PRO A 31 4.10 -14.45 37.33
N ALA A 32 4.03 -14.35 35.98
CA ALA A 32 4.67 -13.28 35.23
C ALA A 32 4.29 -11.93 35.86
N PRO A 33 5.22 -10.99 36.04
CA PRO A 33 4.88 -9.67 36.57
C PRO A 33 3.78 -9.08 35.70
N ALA A 34 2.74 -8.53 36.33
CA ALA A 34 1.67 -7.84 35.64
C ALA A 34 2.31 -6.77 34.75
N ALA A 35 2.06 -6.88 33.43
CA ALA A 35 2.61 -5.94 32.47
C ALA A 35 2.20 -4.53 32.86
N THR A 36 3.16 -3.68 33.16
CA THR A 36 2.93 -2.27 33.47
C THR A 36 2.36 -1.62 32.22
N LYS A 37 1.17 -0.98 32.36
CA LYS A 37 0.55 -0.19 31.29
C LYS A 37 1.59 0.82 30.80
N ALA A 38 1.76 0.93 29.47
CA ALA A 38 2.68 1.92 28.89
C ALA A 38 2.34 3.31 29.43
N ALA A 39 3.35 4.07 29.82
CA ALA A 39 3.16 5.41 30.35
C ALA A 39 2.57 6.32 29.27
N VAL A 40 1.49 7.01 29.60
CA VAL A 40 0.91 8.03 28.71
C VAL A 40 1.88 9.20 28.61
N PRO A 41 2.21 9.70 27.42
CA PRO A 41 3.04 10.88 27.28
C PRO A 41 2.43 12.10 27.97
N GLN A 42 3.26 12.90 28.61
CA GLN A 42 2.82 14.10 29.35
C GLN A 42 2.05 15.05 28.44
N GLY A 43 0.91 15.56 28.91
CA GLY A 43 0.03 16.48 28.18
C GLY A 43 -0.94 15.78 27.22
N LEU A 44 -0.87 14.45 27.09
CA LEU A 44 -1.78 13.66 26.24
C LEU A 44 -2.80 12.84 27.04
N GLU A 45 -2.89 13.03 28.36
CA GLU A 45 -3.72 12.22 29.25
C GLU A 45 -5.21 12.22 28.85
N SER A 46 -5.73 13.37 28.40
CA SER A 46 -7.11 13.51 27.94
C SER A 46 -7.39 12.69 26.68
N PHE A 47 -6.45 12.63 25.73
CA PHE A 47 -6.58 11.88 24.48
C PHE A 47 -6.51 10.38 24.73
N TYR A 48 -5.61 9.92 25.58
CA TYR A 48 -5.48 8.51 25.95
C TYR A 48 -6.57 8.02 26.92
N GLY A 49 -7.26 8.93 27.61
CA GLY A 49 -8.31 8.63 28.58
C GLY A 49 -9.72 8.80 28.05
N GLN A 50 -9.92 9.24 26.80
CA GLN A 50 -11.24 9.44 26.23
C GLN A 50 -11.98 8.11 26.07
N LYS A 51 -13.31 8.14 26.15
CA LYS A 51 -14.15 6.98 25.89
C LYS A 51 -14.51 6.93 24.42
N VAL A 52 -14.23 5.79 23.77
CA VAL A 52 -14.65 5.58 22.39
C VAL A 52 -16.12 5.19 22.35
N GLU A 53 -16.92 6.00 21.68
CA GLU A 53 -18.35 5.74 21.47
C GLU A 53 -18.54 5.02 20.12
N TRP A 54 -18.59 3.69 20.18
CA TRP A 54 -18.86 2.87 19.01
C TRP A 54 -20.35 2.88 18.67
N TYR A 55 -20.67 3.07 17.38
CA TYR A 55 -22.04 3.04 16.87
C TYR A 55 -22.11 2.14 15.63
N ASP A 56 -23.31 1.73 15.24
CA ASP A 56 -23.53 0.97 13.99
C ASP A 56 -23.24 1.86 12.79
N CYS A 57 -22.29 1.46 11.92
CA CYS A 57 -21.89 2.25 10.76
C CYS A 57 -23.05 2.56 9.80
N ALA A 58 -24.06 1.67 9.71
CA ALA A 58 -25.26 1.84 8.91
C ALA A 58 -26.32 2.77 9.54
N ALA A 59 -26.07 3.28 10.77
CA ALA A 59 -26.98 4.25 11.38
C ALA A 59 -27.07 5.55 10.59
N THR A 60 -28.19 6.26 10.69
CA THR A 60 -28.37 7.55 10.00
C THR A 60 -27.26 8.53 10.35
N GLY A 61 -26.52 9.00 9.35
CA GLY A 61 -25.34 9.86 9.50
C GLY A 61 -24.05 9.10 9.86
N GLY A 62 -24.08 7.76 9.80
CA GLY A 62 -22.90 6.92 9.95
C GLY A 62 -21.98 6.95 8.72
N MET A 63 -20.86 6.23 8.81
CA MET A 63 -19.84 6.19 7.75
C MET A 63 -20.17 5.16 6.66
N GLU A 64 -21.24 4.36 6.82
CA GLU A 64 -21.61 3.36 5.82
C GLU A 64 -22.26 4.03 4.61
N LYS A 65 -21.69 3.76 3.44
CA LYS A 65 -22.20 4.29 2.16
C LYS A 65 -23.18 3.33 1.49
N SER A 66 -23.21 2.06 1.89
CA SER A 66 -24.08 1.03 1.33
C SER A 66 -24.99 0.41 2.39
N ALA A 67 -26.30 0.41 2.15
CA ALA A 67 -27.29 -0.19 3.04
C ALA A 67 -27.15 -1.73 3.19
N ASP A 68 -26.39 -2.35 2.29
CA ASP A 68 -26.19 -3.81 2.26
C ASP A 68 -25.05 -4.28 3.17
N LYS A 69 -24.19 -3.35 3.66
CA LYS A 69 -23.05 -3.66 4.53
C LYS A 69 -23.42 -3.45 5.99
N THR A 70 -23.79 -4.52 6.67
CA THR A 70 -24.15 -4.54 8.09
C THR A 70 -23.07 -5.26 8.92
N GLY A 71 -23.05 -5.02 10.24
CA GLY A 71 -22.15 -5.72 11.15
C GLY A 71 -20.84 -4.99 11.44
N PHE A 72 -20.68 -3.77 10.94
CA PHE A 72 -19.55 -2.92 11.25
C PHE A 72 -19.88 -1.92 12.37
N GLN A 73 -18.88 -1.63 13.19
CA GLN A 73 -18.94 -0.57 14.20
C GLN A 73 -18.00 0.57 13.81
N CYS A 74 -18.52 1.78 13.87
CA CYS A 74 -17.78 3.01 13.56
C CYS A 74 -17.58 3.85 14.81
N ALA A 75 -16.50 4.62 14.85
CA ALA A 75 -16.21 5.59 15.90
C ALA A 75 -15.34 6.72 15.37
N LYS A 76 -15.38 7.85 16.08
CA LYS A 76 -14.42 8.93 15.90
C LYS A 76 -13.68 9.18 17.21
N VAL A 77 -12.39 9.46 17.08
CA VAL A 77 -11.48 9.71 18.21
C VAL A 77 -10.83 11.07 18.01
N THR A 78 -10.81 11.87 19.05
CA THR A 78 -10.16 13.19 19.04
C THR A 78 -8.67 13.03 19.31
N VAL A 79 -7.84 13.71 18.51
CA VAL A 79 -6.38 13.79 18.68
C VAL A 79 -5.91 15.23 18.53
N PRO A 80 -4.71 15.63 19.03
CA PRO A 80 -4.21 16.97 18.79
C PRO A 80 -3.91 17.19 17.30
N LEU A 81 -4.18 18.38 16.80
CA LEU A 81 -3.69 18.78 15.49
C LEU A 81 -2.15 18.75 15.48
N ASP A 82 -1.54 19.40 16.45
CA ASP A 82 -0.09 19.48 16.65
C ASP A 82 0.29 18.79 17.97
N TYR A 83 1.05 17.69 17.89
CA TYR A 83 1.55 16.96 19.05
C TYR A 83 2.59 17.71 19.88
N SER A 84 3.18 18.79 19.35
CA SER A 84 4.05 19.69 20.12
C SER A 84 3.27 20.71 20.96
N HIS A 85 1.99 20.94 20.63
CA HIS A 85 1.05 21.82 21.33
C HIS A 85 -0.28 21.11 21.56
N PRO A 86 -0.33 20.06 22.41
CA PRO A 86 -1.50 19.20 22.55
C PRO A 86 -2.72 19.88 23.23
N ASP A 87 -2.52 21.04 23.83
CA ASP A 87 -3.56 21.91 24.39
C ASP A 87 -4.18 22.87 23.34
N GLY A 88 -3.70 22.79 22.08
CA GLY A 88 -4.16 23.61 20.95
C GLY A 88 -5.41 23.07 20.26
N GLN A 89 -5.46 23.21 18.94
CA GLN A 89 -6.55 22.67 18.12
C GLN A 89 -6.52 21.15 18.05
N THR A 90 -7.69 20.56 17.86
CA THR A 90 -7.87 19.10 17.74
C THR A 90 -8.50 18.75 16.41
N ILE A 91 -8.32 17.49 16.00
CA ILE A 91 -8.93 16.86 14.85
C ILE A 91 -9.58 15.53 15.23
N GLU A 92 -10.39 14.97 14.35
CA GLU A 92 -11.02 13.68 14.54
C GLU A 92 -10.40 12.63 13.62
N ILE A 93 -10.15 11.44 14.17
CA ILE A 93 -9.73 10.25 13.44
C ILE A 93 -10.89 9.26 13.41
N ALA A 94 -11.31 8.87 12.21
CA ALA A 94 -12.37 7.90 11.99
C ALA A 94 -11.83 6.48 12.03
N MET A 95 -12.58 5.58 12.64
CA MET A 95 -12.31 4.14 12.70
C MET A 95 -13.53 3.35 12.29
N LYS A 96 -13.31 2.25 11.59
CA LYS A 96 -14.31 1.20 11.33
C LYS A 96 -13.77 -0.14 11.84
N LYS A 97 -14.64 -0.93 12.45
CA LYS A 97 -14.28 -2.19 13.07
C LYS A 97 -15.20 -3.31 12.60
N HIS A 98 -14.60 -4.42 12.18
CA HIS A 98 -15.25 -5.71 12.05
C HIS A 98 -14.91 -6.56 13.29
N LEU A 99 -15.93 -7.08 13.97
CA LEU A 99 -15.71 -7.85 15.19
C LEU A 99 -15.17 -9.25 14.88
N ALA A 100 -14.30 -9.76 15.75
CA ALA A 100 -13.82 -11.13 15.68
C ALA A 100 -14.99 -12.12 15.64
N THR A 101 -14.95 -13.07 14.69
CA THR A 101 -16.03 -14.06 14.51
C THR A 101 -15.83 -15.32 15.34
N GLY A 102 -14.63 -15.51 15.91
CA GLY A 102 -14.31 -16.68 16.75
C GLY A 102 -14.70 -16.48 18.22
N SER A 103 -14.68 -17.57 18.97
CA SER A 103 -15.03 -17.58 20.39
C SER A 103 -13.94 -17.00 21.31
N THR A 104 -12.70 -16.85 20.81
CA THR A 104 -11.55 -16.37 21.59
C THR A 104 -10.89 -15.21 20.86
N ARG A 105 -11.31 -14.00 21.19
CA ARG A 105 -10.70 -12.77 20.69
C ARG A 105 -9.30 -12.57 21.28
N GLN A 106 -8.32 -12.26 20.44
CA GLN A 106 -6.93 -12.01 20.85
C GLN A 106 -6.59 -10.52 21.01
N GLY A 107 -7.43 -9.63 20.51
CA GLY A 107 -7.23 -8.18 20.55
C GLY A 107 -7.74 -7.50 19.30
N ALA A 108 -7.27 -6.28 19.04
CA ALA A 108 -7.45 -5.58 17.79
C ALA A 108 -6.25 -5.82 16.85
N LEU A 109 -6.53 -5.96 15.55
CA LEU A 109 -5.57 -5.86 14.47
C LEU A 109 -5.86 -4.59 13.68
N PHE A 110 -4.98 -3.62 13.77
CA PHE A 110 -5.09 -2.41 12.97
C PHE A 110 -4.57 -2.65 11.56
N ALA A 111 -5.27 -2.12 10.57
CA ALA A 111 -4.90 -2.28 9.17
C ALA A 111 -4.81 -0.93 8.45
N ASN A 112 -3.84 -0.82 7.54
CA ASN A 112 -3.66 0.36 6.70
C ASN A 112 -3.36 -0.06 5.25
N PRO A 113 -4.16 0.38 4.26
CA PRO A 113 -4.01 0.00 2.84
C PRO A 113 -2.82 0.67 2.15
N GLY A 114 -2.28 1.74 2.71
CA GLY A 114 -1.19 2.51 2.11
C GLY A 114 -1.64 3.74 1.35
N GLY A 115 -1.07 3.96 0.19
CA GLY A 115 -1.17 5.16 -0.61
C GLY A 115 0.13 5.97 -0.55
N PRO A 116 0.28 7.01 0.33
CA PRO A 116 -0.66 7.51 1.35
C PRO A 116 -1.95 8.10 0.76
N GLY A 117 -2.98 8.20 1.61
CA GLY A 117 -4.25 8.82 1.24
C GLY A 117 -5.41 7.84 0.99
N TYR A 118 -5.16 6.52 1.03
CA TYR A 118 -6.24 5.54 0.98
C TYR A 118 -6.92 5.34 2.34
N SER A 119 -8.24 5.07 2.28
CA SER A 119 -9.08 4.91 3.46
C SER A 119 -8.92 3.51 4.07
N GLY A 120 -8.53 3.47 5.35
CA GLY A 120 -8.56 2.23 6.13
C GLY A 120 -9.98 1.84 6.54
N VAL A 121 -10.88 2.81 6.65
CA VAL A 121 -12.32 2.59 6.88
C VAL A 121 -12.93 1.79 5.74
N ASP A 122 -12.66 2.20 4.48
CA ASP A 122 -13.16 1.49 3.28
C ASP A 122 -12.50 0.11 3.13
N MET A 123 -11.22 -0.04 3.51
CA MET A 123 -10.52 -1.33 3.47
C MET A 123 -11.21 -2.40 4.32
N VAL A 124 -11.69 -2.05 5.51
CA VAL A 124 -12.35 -3.01 6.40
C VAL A 124 -13.70 -3.46 5.86
N GLU A 125 -14.35 -2.69 5.00
CA GLU A 125 -15.59 -3.12 4.33
C GLU A 125 -15.40 -4.34 3.42
N ASN A 126 -14.20 -4.53 2.90
CA ASN A 126 -13.81 -5.67 2.06
C ASN A 126 -13.11 -6.78 2.86
N ASN A 127 -13.42 -6.86 4.15
CA ASN A 127 -12.77 -7.71 5.13
C ASN A 127 -12.70 -9.20 4.72
N GLU A 128 -13.74 -9.75 4.11
CA GLU A 128 -13.81 -11.17 3.73
C GLU A 128 -12.81 -11.54 2.64
N THR A 129 -12.37 -10.58 1.83
CA THR A 129 -11.41 -10.79 0.74
C THR A 129 -9.99 -10.38 1.12
N GLN A 130 -9.86 -9.44 2.07
CA GLN A 130 -8.56 -8.91 2.49
C GLN A 130 -7.90 -9.72 3.61
N PHE A 131 -8.71 -10.37 4.48
CA PHE A 131 -8.20 -11.09 5.64
C PHE A 131 -8.68 -12.53 5.64
N SER A 132 -7.80 -13.44 5.99
CA SER A 132 -8.15 -14.85 6.08
C SER A 132 -9.23 -15.11 7.14
N PRO A 133 -9.99 -16.22 7.02
CA PRO A 133 -10.91 -16.64 8.06
C PRO A 133 -10.23 -16.84 9.42
N THR A 134 -8.97 -17.24 9.45
CA THR A 134 -8.17 -17.45 10.66
C THR A 134 -7.94 -16.14 11.40
N VAL A 135 -7.54 -15.09 10.68
CA VAL A 135 -7.33 -13.75 11.24
C VAL A 135 -8.65 -13.13 11.68
N ASN A 136 -9.71 -13.26 10.87
CA ASN A 136 -11.06 -12.79 11.20
C ASN A 136 -11.67 -13.46 12.44
N GLN A 137 -11.33 -14.71 12.73
CA GLN A 137 -11.75 -15.38 13.96
C GLN A 137 -10.99 -14.86 15.20
N ALA A 138 -9.74 -14.45 15.02
CA ALA A 138 -8.85 -14.10 16.13
C ALA A 138 -8.95 -12.63 16.56
N TYR A 139 -9.21 -11.70 15.63
CA TYR A 139 -9.08 -10.27 15.87
C TYR A 139 -10.34 -9.47 15.55
N ASP A 140 -10.59 -8.42 16.34
CA ASP A 140 -11.33 -7.28 15.83
C ASP A 140 -10.45 -6.57 14.80
N ILE A 141 -10.85 -6.56 13.55
CA ILE A 141 -10.11 -5.86 12.48
C ILE A 141 -10.53 -4.39 12.51
N ILE A 142 -9.57 -3.49 12.70
CA ILE A 142 -9.81 -2.05 12.77
C ILE A 142 -9.07 -1.35 11.63
N GLY A 143 -9.82 -0.77 10.70
CA GLY A 143 -9.33 0.22 9.77
C GLY A 143 -9.53 1.63 10.33
N PHE A 144 -8.62 2.51 10.01
CA PHE A 144 -8.74 3.91 10.36
C PHE A 144 -8.32 4.78 9.17
N ASP A 145 -8.97 5.91 9.03
CA ASP A 145 -8.53 6.93 8.08
C ASP A 145 -7.49 7.81 8.77
N PRO A 146 -6.26 7.89 8.26
CA PRO A 146 -5.28 8.81 8.79
C PRO A 146 -5.77 10.27 8.74
N ARG A 147 -5.16 11.15 9.51
CA ARG A 147 -5.37 12.59 9.38
C ARG A 147 -5.20 13.04 7.93
N GLY A 148 -6.09 13.88 7.44
CA GLY A 148 -6.14 14.30 6.04
C GLY A 148 -6.91 13.37 5.10
N VAL A 149 -7.43 12.22 5.57
CA VAL A 149 -8.03 11.16 4.74
C VAL A 149 -9.51 10.94 5.07
N GLY A 150 -10.32 10.73 4.05
CA GLY A 150 -11.64 10.11 4.10
C GLY A 150 -12.60 10.65 5.14
N SER A 151 -13.05 9.78 6.04
CA SER A 151 -14.02 10.10 7.11
C SER A 151 -13.40 10.75 8.36
N SER A 152 -12.07 10.81 8.44
CA SER A 152 -11.33 11.64 9.41
C SER A 152 -11.44 13.12 9.06
N THR A 153 -10.79 13.98 9.84
CA THR A 153 -10.61 15.38 9.43
C THR A 153 -9.76 15.39 8.16
N ALA A 154 -10.42 15.57 7.02
CA ALA A 154 -9.86 15.37 5.68
C ALA A 154 -9.26 16.65 5.09
N ILE A 155 -8.29 16.49 4.17
CA ILE A 155 -7.87 17.53 3.25
C ILE A 155 -8.99 17.75 2.22
N THR A 156 -9.40 19.00 2.02
CA THR A 156 -10.43 19.41 1.06
C THR A 156 -9.86 20.50 0.17
N CYS A 157 -9.96 20.36 -1.14
CA CYS A 157 -9.33 21.29 -2.09
C CYS A 157 -10.35 22.03 -2.96
N ASP A 158 -11.63 21.84 -2.73
CA ASP A 158 -12.72 22.54 -3.41
C ASP A 158 -13.83 22.91 -2.41
N ASP A 159 -14.77 23.74 -2.84
CA ASP A 159 -15.92 24.16 -2.04
C ASP A 159 -17.06 23.10 -2.02
N GLY A 160 -16.83 21.91 -2.52
CA GLY A 160 -17.84 20.85 -2.64
C GLY A 160 -18.91 21.12 -3.72
N ALA A 161 -18.84 22.25 -4.41
CA ALA A 161 -19.83 22.62 -5.44
C ALA A 161 -19.66 21.80 -6.74
N GLY A 162 -18.55 21.07 -6.88
CA GLY A 162 -18.22 20.18 -8.00
C GLY A 162 -18.33 18.69 -7.70
N GLN A 163 -18.53 18.30 -6.46
CA GLN A 163 -18.73 16.89 -6.11
C GLN A 163 -20.13 16.44 -6.52
N GLN A 164 -20.24 15.78 -7.66
CA GLN A 164 -21.40 14.94 -7.92
C GLN A 164 -21.39 13.81 -6.88
N PRO A 165 -22.55 13.51 -6.24
CA PRO A 165 -22.61 12.42 -5.29
C PRO A 165 -22.15 11.14 -5.99
N ALA A 166 -21.31 10.37 -5.32
CA ALA A 166 -20.91 9.03 -5.75
C ALA A 166 -22.19 8.24 -6.07
N GLY A 167 -22.45 8.01 -7.36
CA GLY A 167 -23.69 7.35 -7.80
C GLY A 167 -24.26 7.85 -9.13
N ALA A 168 -23.71 8.89 -9.76
CA ALA A 168 -24.21 9.41 -11.03
C ALA A 168 -23.35 9.05 -12.24
N ALA A 169 -22.89 7.82 -12.35
CA ALA A 169 -22.58 7.22 -13.65
C ALA A 169 -23.90 6.65 -14.24
N GLN A 170 -24.86 7.52 -14.53
CA GLN A 170 -25.99 7.18 -15.38
C GLN A 170 -25.65 7.58 -16.81
N GLY A 171 -25.34 6.61 -17.61
CA GLY A 171 -25.14 6.79 -19.05
C GLY A 171 -24.45 5.60 -19.67
N GLY A 172 -25.06 4.47 -19.60
CA GLY A 172 -25.19 3.40 -20.54
C GLY A 172 -23.97 2.80 -21.21
N MET A 173 -23.51 1.72 -20.75
CA MET A 173 -23.61 0.47 -21.52
C MET A 173 -23.98 -0.60 -20.52
N GLY A 174 -25.09 -1.28 -20.77
CA GLY A 174 -25.42 -2.52 -20.10
C GLY A 174 -24.28 -3.47 -20.35
N VAL A 175 -23.49 -3.70 -19.33
CA VAL A 175 -22.46 -4.72 -19.35
C VAL A 175 -23.15 -5.99 -18.89
N ASP A 176 -23.91 -6.60 -19.80
CA ASP A 176 -24.35 -7.99 -19.70
C ASP A 176 -23.22 -8.97 -20.06
N ASP A 177 -21.95 -8.58 -19.86
CA ASP A 177 -20.83 -9.50 -19.94
C ASP A 177 -20.31 -9.80 -18.53
N PRO A 178 -20.21 -11.08 -18.17
CA PRO A 178 -19.80 -11.50 -16.83
C PRO A 178 -18.29 -11.26 -16.64
N LEU A 179 -17.92 -10.01 -16.38
CA LEU A 179 -16.68 -9.78 -15.65
C LEU A 179 -16.92 -10.28 -14.22
N PRO A 180 -16.02 -11.07 -13.63
CA PRO A 180 -16.15 -11.45 -12.23
C PRO A 180 -16.20 -10.17 -11.40
N GLY A 181 -17.39 -9.75 -10.96
CA GLY A 181 -17.61 -8.49 -10.26
C GLY A 181 -16.93 -8.40 -8.90
N SER A 182 -16.45 -9.53 -8.37
CA SER A 182 -15.72 -9.60 -7.12
C SER A 182 -14.25 -9.15 -7.20
N LEU A 183 -13.56 -9.42 -8.31
CA LEU A 183 -12.12 -9.13 -8.43
C LEU A 183 -11.79 -7.67 -8.75
N ILE A 184 -12.78 -6.86 -9.13
CA ILE A 184 -12.56 -5.48 -9.56
C ILE A 184 -12.99 -4.48 -8.47
N ALA A 185 -13.97 -4.82 -7.64
CA ALA A 185 -14.39 -4.00 -6.50
C ALA A 185 -13.26 -3.85 -5.46
N ASP A 186 -12.43 -4.89 -5.31
CA ASP A 186 -11.38 -4.95 -4.27
C ASP A 186 -10.10 -4.16 -4.60
N ALA A 187 -9.91 -3.76 -5.87
CA ALA A 187 -8.72 -3.02 -6.30
C ALA A 187 -8.96 -1.53 -6.53
N VAL A 188 -10.21 -1.08 -6.44
CA VAL A 188 -10.60 0.27 -6.87
C VAL A 188 -11.67 0.80 -5.92
N GLY A 189 -11.27 1.60 -4.92
CA GLY A 189 -12.23 2.29 -4.05
C GLY A 189 -13.19 3.18 -4.86
N ASP A 190 -14.41 3.33 -4.38
CA ASP A 190 -15.51 4.09 -4.99
C ASP A 190 -15.38 5.61 -4.78
N ASP A 191 -14.54 6.30 -5.56
CA ASP A 191 -14.64 7.76 -5.69
C ASP A 191 -14.39 8.19 -7.15
N PRO A 192 -15.40 8.74 -7.84
CA PRO A 192 -15.32 9.10 -9.25
C PRO A 192 -14.89 10.55 -9.50
N THR A 193 -14.11 11.17 -8.62
CA THR A 193 -13.54 12.45 -9.01
C THR A 193 -12.50 12.24 -10.10
N PRO A 194 -12.70 12.80 -11.32
CA PRO A 194 -11.68 12.74 -12.35
C PRO A 194 -10.52 13.60 -11.86
N PHE A 195 -9.53 12.96 -11.23
CA PHE A 195 -8.27 13.61 -11.06
C PHE A 195 -7.71 13.85 -12.46
N ARG A 196 -7.66 15.09 -12.90
CA ARG A 196 -6.66 15.49 -13.86
C ARG A 196 -5.34 15.15 -13.17
N ASP A 197 -4.66 14.06 -13.62
CA ASP A 197 -3.22 13.99 -13.41
C ASP A 197 -2.73 15.40 -13.70
N ALA A 198 -2.28 16.11 -12.64
CA ALA A 198 -1.81 17.48 -12.78
C ALA A 198 -0.99 17.48 -14.03
N GLN A 199 -1.41 18.25 -15.02
CA GLN A 199 -1.01 18.07 -16.41
C GLN A 199 0.49 17.81 -16.38
N ASP A 200 0.88 16.56 -16.57
CA ASP A 200 2.30 16.24 -16.69
C ASP A 200 2.67 16.67 -18.12
N PRO A 201 3.20 17.87 -18.31
CA PRO A 201 3.56 18.36 -19.64
C PRO A 201 4.70 17.52 -20.24
N ALA A 202 5.39 16.72 -19.42
CA ALA A 202 6.34 15.72 -19.88
C ALA A 202 5.67 14.43 -20.33
N ALA A 203 4.40 14.20 -20.00
CA ALA A 203 3.63 13.10 -20.58
C ALA A 203 3.27 13.34 -22.05
N ASP A 204 3.44 14.55 -22.56
CA ASP A 204 3.48 14.84 -23.99
C ASP A 204 4.77 14.27 -24.63
N GLY A 205 5.02 12.97 -24.47
CA GLY A 205 6.03 12.23 -25.22
C GLY A 205 5.74 12.15 -26.73
N GLY A 206 4.74 12.88 -27.20
CA GLY A 206 4.48 13.14 -28.62
C GLY A 206 5.23 14.34 -29.15
N ALA A 207 5.83 15.16 -28.29
CA ALA A 207 6.66 16.30 -28.64
C ALA A 207 8.00 16.23 -27.92
N GLU A 208 8.79 15.21 -28.13
CA GLU A 208 10.26 15.26 -27.94
C GLU A 208 10.82 16.37 -28.84
N GLY A 209 10.56 17.60 -28.52
CA GLY A 209 11.08 18.67 -29.36
C GLY A 209 10.92 20.08 -28.86
N ASN A 210 10.01 20.41 -27.95
CA ASN A 210 9.71 21.83 -27.80
C ASN A 210 9.61 22.39 -26.38
N ILE A 211 9.61 21.58 -25.32
CA ILE A 211 9.60 22.17 -23.95
C ILE A 211 10.97 21.94 -23.31
N SER A 212 11.64 23.02 -22.90
CA SER A 212 12.86 22.90 -22.10
C SER A 212 12.54 22.37 -20.71
N PHE A 213 13.47 21.64 -20.07
CA PHE A 213 13.26 21.13 -18.72
C PHE A 213 12.92 22.25 -17.71
N PRO A 214 13.52 23.46 -17.75
CA PRO A 214 13.07 24.57 -16.93
C PRO A 214 11.60 24.96 -17.15
N THR A 215 11.11 24.96 -18.39
CA THR A 215 9.70 25.24 -18.70
C THR A 215 8.78 24.17 -18.08
N LEU A 216 9.16 22.89 -18.14
CA LEU A 216 8.44 21.80 -17.47
C LEU A 216 8.34 22.04 -15.96
N ILE A 217 9.45 22.43 -15.31
CA ILE A 217 9.45 22.73 -13.87
C ILE A 217 8.61 23.96 -13.54
N ASP A 218 8.59 24.97 -14.40
CA ASP A 218 7.73 26.16 -14.22
C ASP A 218 6.24 25.78 -14.27
N GLU A 219 5.84 24.90 -15.19
CA GLU A 219 4.45 24.39 -15.29
C GLU A 219 4.08 23.55 -14.08
N ILE A 220 4.90 22.57 -13.69
CA ILE A 220 4.72 21.78 -12.45
C ILE A 220 4.58 22.72 -11.24
N THR A 221 5.45 23.72 -11.13
CA THR A 221 5.45 24.67 -10.02
C THR A 221 4.14 25.46 -9.97
N LYS A 222 3.66 25.92 -11.12
CA LYS A 222 2.41 26.69 -11.21
C LYS A 222 1.21 25.82 -10.78
N ASP A 223 1.13 24.60 -11.30
CA ASP A 223 -0.02 23.71 -11.05
C ASP A 223 -0.07 23.28 -9.59
N PHE A 224 1.07 22.89 -9.01
CA PHE A 224 1.12 22.46 -7.60
C PHE A 224 0.90 23.61 -6.61
N LYS A 225 1.36 24.82 -6.90
CA LYS A 225 1.03 26.00 -6.09
C LYS A 225 -0.46 26.34 -6.14
N GLN A 226 -1.09 26.16 -7.31
CA GLN A 226 -2.54 26.40 -7.42
C GLN A 226 -3.33 25.36 -6.64
N GLU A 227 -2.92 24.08 -6.72
CA GLU A 227 -3.56 22.99 -5.98
C GLU A 227 -3.40 23.17 -4.47
N GLU A 228 -2.18 23.50 -3.99
CA GLU A 228 -1.95 23.80 -2.58
C GLU A 228 -2.83 24.96 -2.10
N ALA A 229 -2.89 26.06 -2.86
CA ALA A 229 -3.70 27.22 -2.48
C ALA A 229 -5.20 26.85 -2.39
N ASN A 230 -5.70 26.01 -3.28
CA ASN A 230 -7.06 25.50 -3.21
C ASN A 230 -7.27 24.65 -1.95
N CYS A 231 -6.35 23.74 -1.65
CA CYS A 231 -6.44 22.90 -0.47
C CYS A 231 -6.33 23.72 0.83
N ALA A 232 -5.42 24.67 0.92
CA ALA A 232 -5.26 25.55 2.08
C ALA A 232 -6.51 26.42 2.34
N ALA A 233 -7.20 26.86 1.28
CA ALA A 233 -8.42 27.66 1.40
C ALA A 233 -9.60 26.85 1.97
N HIS A 234 -9.73 25.60 1.60
CA HIS A 234 -10.91 24.79 1.91
C HIS A 234 -10.72 23.81 3.08
N THR A 235 -9.49 23.38 3.38
CA THR A 235 -9.18 22.45 4.49
C THR A 235 -9.43 23.10 5.85
N LYS A 236 -10.08 22.37 6.74
CA LYS A 236 -10.35 22.78 8.14
C LYS A 236 -9.96 21.67 9.11
N PRO A 237 -9.33 22.01 10.28
CA PRO A 237 -8.89 23.35 10.68
C PRO A 237 -7.74 23.87 9.81
N ALA A 238 -7.57 25.18 9.74
CA ALA A 238 -6.41 25.79 9.11
C ALA A 238 -5.12 25.25 9.75
N GLY A 239 -4.11 24.97 8.95
CA GLY A 239 -2.86 24.34 9.39
C GLY A 239 -2.86 22.79 9.34
N LEU A 240 -3.97 22.13 8.99
CA LEU A 240 -3.95 20.66 8.85
C LEU A 240 -2.88 20.20 7.85
N LEU A 241 -2.68 20.94 6.77
CA LEU A 241 -1.66 20.62 5.76
C LEU A 241 -0.23 20.62 6.33
N ASP A 242 0.03 21.27 7.45
CA ASP A 242 1.32 21.27 8.14
C ASP A 242 1.51 20.10 9.13
N HIS A 243 0.48 19.26 9.31
CA HIS A 243 0.45 18.24 10.36
C HIS A 243 -0.10 16.88 9.88
N VAL A 244 0.11 16.53 8.60
CA VAL A 244 -0.31 15.24 8.03
C VAL A 244 0.84 14.25 7.85
N ASP A 245 2.00 14.55 8.41
CA ASP A 245 3.18 13.70 8.37
C ASP A 245 2.98 12.34 9.05
N THR A 246 3.75 11.33 8.61
CA THR A 246 3.64 9.96 9.12
C THR A 246 3.99 9.82 10.61
N VAL A 247 4.84 10.70 11.16
CA VAL A 247 5.16 10.69 12.61
C VAL A 247 3.92 11.08 13.41
N SER A 248 3.17 12.07 12.95
CA SER A 248 1.88 12.47 13.56
C SER A 248 0.84 11.36 13.44
N VAL A 249 0.74 10.70 12.27
CA VAL A 249 -0.14 9.52 12.08
C VAL A 249 0.25 8.36 13.00
N ALA A 250 1.54 8.09 13.20
CA ALA A 250 2.00 7.04 14.11
C ALA A 250 1.64 7.35 15.58
N ARG A 251 1.64 8.62 15.97
CA ARG A 251 1.17 9.04 17.31
C ARG A 251 -0.35 8.90 17.44
N ASP A 252 -1.13 9.24 16.40
CA ASP A 252 -2.56 8.95 16.37
C ASP A 252 -2.80 7.46 16.58
N LEU A 253 -2.07 6.61 15.85
CA LEU A 253 -2.21 5.16 15.94
C LEU A 253 -1.90 4.62 17.34
N ASP A 254 -0.97 5.23 18.11
CA ASP A 254 -0.74 4.83 19.51
C ASP A 254 -1.89 5.24 20.44
N VAL A 255 -2.51 6.40 20.19
CA VAL A 255 -3.76 6.78 20.88
C VAL A 255 -4.86 5.75 20.59
N LEU A 256 -5.08 5.42 19.30
CA LEU A 256 -6.09 4.43 18.89
C LEU A 256 -5.85 3.05 19.52
N ARG A 257 -4.59 2.58 19.54
CA ARG A 257 -4.18 1.35 20.23
C ARG A 257 -4.57 1.38 21.71
N ALA A 258 -4.22 2.45 22.41
CA ALA A 258 -4.52 2.57 23.84
C ALA A 258 -6.02 2.57 24.10
N LEU A 259 -6.81 3.20 23.24
CA LEU A 259 -8.27 3.28 23.33
C LEU A 259 -8.98 1.99 22.92
N SER A 260 -8.35 1.12 22.12
CA SER A 260 -8.85 -0.24 21.86
C SER A 260 -8.73 -1.16 23.07
N GLY A 261 -7.98 -0.75 24.09
CA GLY A 261 -7.73 -1.51 25.32
C GLY A 261 -6.52 -2.45 25.23
N ASP A 262 -5.83 -2.47 24.09
CA ASP A 262 -4.68 -3.35 23.86
C ASP A 262 -3.38 -2.72 24.36
N GLN A 263 -2.55 -3.53 25.03
CA GLN A 263 -1.23 -3.06 25.50
C GLN A 263 -0.24 -2.87 24.36
N LYS A 264 -0.37 -3.67 23.31
CA LYS A 264 0.52 -3.68 22.13
C LYS A 264 -0.30 -3.54 20.86
N LEU A 265 0.27 -2.85 19.89
CA LEU A 265 -0.29 -2.72 18.55
C LEU A 265 -0.04 -4.00 17.76
N ASN A 266 -1.10 -4.73 17.37
CA ASN A 266 -1.01 -5.66 16.25
C ASN A 266 -1.40 -4.90 14.99
N TYR A 267 -0.61 -5.08 13.92
CA TYR A 267 -0.72 -4.21 12.75
C TYR A 267 -0.43 -4.96 11.46
N LEU A 268 -1.20 -4.68 10.42
CA LEU A 268 -0.95 -5.11 9.05
C LEU A 268 -0.95 -3.87 8.15
N GLY A 269 0.20 -3.52 7.64
CA GLY A 269 0.38 -2.38 6.74
C GLY A 269 0.81 -2.81 5.36
N PHE A 270 0.15 -2.27 4.35
CA PHE A 270 0.47 -2.49 2.95
C PHE A 270 1.14 -1.24 2.35
N SER A 271 2.14 -1.43 1.49
CA SER A 271 2.74 -0.32 0.73
C SER A 271 3.23 0.81 1.66
N TYR A 272 2.74 2.05 1.49
CA TYR A 272 3.01 3.14 2.42
C TYR A 272 2.68 2.77 3.89
N GLY A 273 1.68 1.94 4.14
CA GLY A 273 1.37 1.46 5.49
C GLY A 273 2.55 0.74 6.17
N THR A 274 3.50 0.24 5.40
CA THR A 274 4.75 -0.35 5.93
C THR A 274 5.68 0.73 6.49
N TYR A 275 5.75 1.89 5.84
CA TYR A 275 6.49 3.04 6.34
C TYR A 275 5.88 3.58 7.64
N LEU A 276 4.54 3.70 7.69
CA LEU A 276 3.82 4.04 8.92
C LEU A 276 4.10 3.04 10.05
N GLY A 277 4.03 1.73 9.76
CA GLY A 277 4.33 0.69 10.74
C GLY A 277 5.77 0.72 11.24
N ALA A 278 6.73 0.96 10.37
CA ALA A 278 8.15 1.08 10.72
C ALA A 278 8.40 2.33 11.61
N ILE A 279 7.83 3.48 11.25
CA ILE A 279 7.88 4.71 12.07
C ILE A 279 7.23 4.48 13.44
N TYR A 280 6.08 3.81 13.48
CA TYR A 280 5.43 3.46 14.75
C TYR A 280 6.33 2.59 15.63
N ALA A 281 6.93 1.55 15.08
CA ALA A 281 7.80 0.64 15.82
C ALA A 281 9.06 1.35 16.36
N ASP A 282 9.58 2.33 15.64
CA ASP A 282 10.72 3.15 16.07
C ASP A 282 10.35 4.10 17.21
N LEU A 283 9.17 4.73 17.13
CA LEU A 283 8.68 5.65 18.16
C LEU A 283 8.18 4.93 19.42
N PHE A 284 7.56 3.76 19.25
CA PHE A 284 6.89 3.02 20.31
C PHE A 284 7.31 1.54 20.35
N PRO A 285 8.61 1.22 20.46
CA PRO A 285 9.06 -0.17 20.39
C PRO A 285 8.46 -1.04 21.49
N ALA A 286 8.27 -0.49 22.70
CA ALA A 286 7.64 -1.20 23.80
C ALA A 286 6.15 -1.50 23.58
N ASN A 287 5.45 -0.73 22.72
CA ASN A 287 4.05 -0.90 22.38
C ASN A 287 3.84 -1.76 21.11
N THR A 288 4.91 -2.13 20.42
CA THR A 288 4.86 -2.97 19.21
C THR A 288 4.51 -4.41 19.57
N GLY A 289 3.45 -4.92 18.95
CA GLY A 289 2.97 -6.29 19.04
C GLY A 289 3.36 -7.12 17.81
N ARG A 290 2.40 -7.86 17.27
CA ARG A 290 2.57 -8.60 16.01
C ARG A 290 2.35 -7.66 14.85
N MET A 291 3.41 -7.43 14.07
CA MET A 291 3.40 -6.44 13.00
C MET A 291 3.84 -7.08 11.69
N VAL A 292 3.01 -6.93 10.66
CA VAL A 292 3.28 -7.37 9.28
C VAL A 292 3.36 -6.15 8.39
N LEU A 293 4.44 -6.05 7.62
CA LEU A 293 4.74 -4.95 6.69
C LEU A 293 4.90 -5.54 5.29
N ASP A 294 3.84 -5.46 4.48
CA ASP A 294 3.76 -6.10 3.17
C ASP A 294 3.89 -5.10 2.02
N GLY A 295 4.81 -5.36 1.09
CA GLY A 295 5.17 -4.41 0.04
C GLY A 295 5.94 -3.23 0.62
N ALA A 296 7.08 -3.50 1.26
CA ALA A 296 7.75 -2.57 2.13
C ALA A 296 8.41 -1.38 1.41
N VAL A 297 8.28 -0.20 2.00
CA VAL A 297 9.02 1.02 1.60
C VAL A 297 10.35 1.07 2.35
N ASP A 298 11.43 1.34 1.63
CA ASP A 298 12.75 1.61 2.24
C ASP A 298 12.79 3.05 2.78
N PRO A 299 12.90 3.25 4.10
CA PRO A 299 12.89 4.57 4.71
C PRO A 299 14.14 5.43 4.44
N THR A 300 15.18 4.83 3.86
CA THR A 300 16.43 5.55 3.53
C THR A 300 16.37 6.30 2.20
N LEU A 301 15.30 6.12 1.43
CA LEU A 301 15.18 6.70 0.10
C LEU A 301 14.60 8.12 0.13
N SER A 302 15.26 9.03 -0.59
CA SER A 302 14.73 10.35 -0.93
C SER A 302 13.51 10.25 -1.87
N LEU A 303 12.81 11.36 -2.09
CA LEU A 303 11.71 11.44 -3.06
C LEU A 303 12.15 10.98 -4.46
N GLY A 304 13.28 11.50 -4.96
CA GLY A 304 13.86 11.09 -6.24
C GLY A 304 14.28 9.62 -6.26
N GLY A 305 14.84 9.11 -5.15
CA GLY A 305 15.22 7.69 -5.01
C GLY A 305 14.02 6.75 -5.07
N ARG A 306 12.91 7.10 -4.41
CA ARG A 306 11.65 6.34 -4.49
C ARG A 306 11.10 6.37 -5.92
N ALA A 307 11.06 7.55 -6.55
CA ALA A 307 10.60 7.71 -7.93
C ALA A 307 11.39 6.86 -8.92
N ALA A 308 12.71 6.87 -8.83
CA ALA A 308 13.59 6.07 -9.69
C ALA A 308 13.40 4.56 -9.49
N GLY A 309 13.26 4.12 -8.24
CA GLY A 309 12.99 2.71 -7.92
C GLY A 309 11.65 2.25 -8.48
N GLN A 310 10.59 3.02 -8.31
CA GLN A 310 9.27 2.73 -8.87
C GLN A 310 9.28 2.74 -10.40
N ALA A 311 9.89 3.73 -11.03
CA ALA A 311 9.99 3.80 -12.49
C ALA A 311 10.61 2.52 -13.06
N LYS A 312 11.72 2.06 -12.48
CA LYS A 312 12.38 0.82 -12.88
C LYS A 312 11.52 -0.42 -12.58
N GLY A 313 10.85 -0.45 -11.43
CA GLY A 313 9.95 -1.54 -11.03
C GLY A 313 8.81 -1.71 -12.02
N PHE A 314 8.13 -0.63 -12.38
CA PHE A 314 7.05 -0.66 -13.38
C PHE A 314 7.54 -1.04 -14.78
N GLU A 315 8.71 -0.58 -15.21
CA GLU A 315 9.27 -0.97 -16.52
C GLU A 315 9.60 -2.47 -16.56
N THR A 316 10.12 -3.02 -15.44
CA THR A 316 10.38 -4.45 -15.31
C THR A 316 9.08 -5.25 -15.33
N SER A 317 8.06 -4.83 -14.57
CA SER A 317 6.76 -5.48 -14.54
C SER A 317 6.03 -5.42 -15.89
N LEU A 318 6.17 -4.31 -16.63
CA LEU A 318 5.64 -4.21 -18.00
C LEU A 318 6.25 -5.27 -18.91
N ARG A 319 7.55 -5.49 -18.81
CA ARG A 319 8.24 -6.53 -19.59
C ARG A 319 7.73 -7.93 -19.23
N THR A 320 7.62 -8.23 -17.93
CA THR A 320 7.07 -9.51 -17.44
C THR A 320 5.63 -9.71 -17.91
N TYR A 321 4.80 -8.67 -17.86
CA TYR A 321 3.44 -8.71 -18.41
C TYR A 321 3.44 -9.09 -19.90
N VAL A 322 4.30 -8.46 -20.72
CA VAL A 322 4.40 -8.77 -22.15
C VAL A 322 4.81 -10.23 -22.36
N GLU A 323 5.80 -10.74 -21.61
CA GLU A 323 6.23 -12.14 -21.66
C GLU A 323 5.09 -13.11 -21.32
N GLN A 324 4.31 -12.80 -20.29
CA GLN A 324 3.15 -13.60 -19.90
C GLN A 324 1.97 -13.48 -20.89
N CYS A 325 1.76 -12.32 -21.49
CA CYS A 325 0.79 -12.17 -22.57
C CYS A 325 1.17 -13.05 -23.77
N GLN A 326 2.43 -12.97 -24.23
CA GLN A 326 2.92 -13.73 -25.40
C GLN A 326 2.94 -15.24 -25.15
N SER A 327 3.13 -15.68 -23.91
CA SER A 327 3.03 -17.10 -23.51
C SER A 327 1.59 -17.60 -23.31
N GLY A 328 0.60 -16.70 -23.37
CA GLY A 328 -0.82 -17.05 -23.16
C GLY A 328 -1.27 -17.12 -21.70
N GLN A 329 -0.44 -16.66 -20.75
CA GLN A 329 -0.78 -16.65 -19.32
C GLN A 329 -1.59 -15.42 -18.91
N ALA A 330 -1.33 -14.26 -19.53
CA ALA A 330 -2.02 -13.01 -19.26
C ALA A 330 -3.10 -12.70 -20.31
N VAL A 331 -3.86 -13.70 -20.75
CA VAL A 331 -4.95 -13.57 -21.73
C VAL A 331 -6.23 -14.19 -21.18
N GLN A 332 -7.39 -13.73 -21.66
CA GLN A 332 -8.67 -14.39 -21.39
C GLN A 332 -8.81 -15.68 -22.21
N GLU A 333 -9.66 -16.60 -21.76
CA GLU A 333 -9.93 -17.84 -22.48
C GLU A 333 -10.45 -17.54 -23.90
N GLY A 334 -9.81 -18.14 -24.91
CA GLY A 334 -10.16 -17.91 -26.32
C GLY A 334 -9.58 -16.66 -26.95
N GLN A 335 -8.80 -15.86 -26.21
CA GLN A 335 -8.09 -14.67 -26.69
C GLN A 335 -6.61 -14.96 -26.98
N GLY A 336 -6.06 -14.26 -27.96
CA GLY A 336 -4.61 -14.22 -28.20
C GLY A 336 -3.98 -12.94 -27.65
N CYS A 337 -2.67 -12.96 -27.44
CA CYS A 337 -1.93 -11.74 -27.14
C CYS A 337 -1.81 -10.86 -28.38
N PRO A 338 -2.19 -9.56 -28.33
CA PRO A 338 -2.04 -8.66 -29.48
C PRO A 338 -0.60 -8.22 -29.73
N LEU A 339 0.29 -8.49 -28.78
CA LEU A 339 1.69 -8.09 -28.81
C LEU A 339 2.53 -9.18 -29.49
N THR A 340 3.29 -8.81 -30.51
CA THR A 340 4.04 -9.75 -31.34
C THR A 340 5.56 -9.55 -31.24
N GLY A 341 6.33 -10.55 -31.63
CA GLY A 341 7.78 -10.55 -31.55
C GLY A 341 8.28 -11.07 -30.21
N ASP A 342 9.40 -10.55 -29.72
CA ASP A 342 9.90 -10.81 -28.37
C ASP A 342 9.35 -9.78 -27.36
N ALA A 343 9.73 -9.91 -26.10
CA ALA A 343 9.27 -9.02 -25.03
C ALA A 343 9.62 -7.54 -25.31
N ASP A 344 10.80 -7.26 -25.85
CA ASP A 344 11.21 -5.89 -26.19
C ASP A 344 10.34 -5.31 -27.32
N ALA A 345 10.04 -6.12 -28.34
CA ALA A 345 9.13 -5.72 -29.41
C ALA A 345 7.71 -5.45 -28.89
N GLY A 346 7.20 -6.28 -27.98
CA GLY A 346 5.89 -6.06 -27.35
C GLY A 346 5.83 -4.78 -26.52
N VAL A 347 6.86 -4.50 -25.70
CA VAL A 347 6.97 -3.23 -24.96
C VAL A 347 6.99 -2.04 -25.91
N GLN A 348 7.76 -2.13 -27.02
CA GLN A 348 7.78 -1.05 -28.03
C GLN A 348 6.42 -0.84 -28.70
N GLN A 349 5.62 -1.90 -28.92
CA GLN A 349 4.26 -1.76 -29.46
C GLN A 349 3.34 -0.99 -28.50
N ILE A 350 3.42 -1.24 -27.19
CA ILE A 350 2.67 -0.48 -26.17
C ILE A 350 3.13 0.99 -26.17
N ARG A 351 4.41 1.26 -26.20
CA ARG A 351 4.96 2.63 -26.27
C ARG A 351 4.53 3.36 -27.54
N ALA A 352 4.55 2.65 -28.68
CA ALA A 352 4.07 3.20 -29.95
C ALA A 352 2.56 3.53 -29.92
N LEU A 353 1.75 2.69 -29.26
CA LEU A 353 0.33 2.97 -29.03
C LEU A 353 0.16 4.24 -28.21
N ILE A 354 0.87 4.38 -27.08
CA ILE A 354 0.86 5.57 -26.23
C ILE A 354 1.22 6.82 -27.05
N THR A 355 2.35 6.82 -27.75
CA THR A 355 2.81 7.95 -28.57
C THR A 355 1.81 8.29 -29.68
N SER A 356 1.22 7.29 -30.33
CA SER A 356 0.22 7.51 -31.38
C SER A 356 -1.06 8.12 -30.83
N ALA A 357 -1.49 7.70 -29.63
CA ALA A 357 -2.68 8.21 -28.98
C ALA A 357 -2.50 9.65 -28.42
N ASP A 358 -1.29 10.03 -28.05
CA ASP A 358 -0.96 11.43 -27.70
C ASP A 358 -1.10 12.36 -28.92
N GLN A 359 -0.74 11.88 -30.12
CA GLN A 359 -0.89 12.64 -31.37
C GLN A 359 -2.30 12.60 -31.93
N THR A 360 -2.98 11.46 -31.79
CA THR A 360 -4.31 11.22 -32.32
C THR A 360 -5.08 10.35 -31.35
N PRO A 361 -5.81 10.96 -30.39
CA PRO A 361 -6.53 10.23 -29.36
C PRO A 361 -7.51 9.19 -29.95
N LEU A 362 -7.60 8.03 -29.30
CA LEU A 362 -8.51 6.97 -29.69
C LEU A 362 -9.95 7.39 -29.43
N LYS A 363 -10.85 7.02 -30.33
CA LYS A 363 -12.28 7.21 -30.12
C LYS A 363 -12.80 6.17 -29.13
N THR A 364 -13.90 6.53 -28.46
CA THR A 364 -14.65 5.61 -27.59
C THR A 364 -16.08 5.47 -28.08
N ALA A 365 -16.86 4.58 -27.46
CA ALA A 365 -18.30 4.45 -27.71
C ALA A 365 -19.07 5.73 -27.35
N ASP A 366 -18.58 6.54 -26.41
CA ASP A 366 -19.08 7.90 -26.16
C ASP A 366 -18.37 8.89 -27.11
N PRO A 367 -19.10 9.53 -28.03
CA PRO A 367 -18.52 10.46 -29.00
C PRO A 367 -17.89 11.71 -28.37
N ASN A 368 -18.16 11.99 -27.08
CA ASN A 368 -17.61 13.12 -26.36
C ASN A 368 -16.34 12.76 -25.59
N VAL A 369 -15.96 11.49 -25.56
CA VAL A 369 -14.81 10.98 -24.81
C VAL A 369 -13.77 10.40 -25.76
N THR A 370 -12.52 10.80 -25.56
CA THR A 370 -11.37 10.24 -26.28
C THR A 370 -10.30 9.78 -25.29
N VAL A 371 -9.49 8.82 -25.69
CA VAL A 371 -8.40 8.25 -24.91
C VAL A 371 -7.08 8.65 -25.54
N ASP A 372 -6.30 9.44 -24.81
CA ASP A 372 -4.94 9.86 -25.15
C ASP A 372 -3.87 8.86 -24.61
N GLY A 373 -2.61 9.08 -24.94
CA GLY A 373 -1.53 8.21 -24.49
C GLY A 373 -1.29 8.29 -22.98
N ARG A 374 -1.61 9.41 -22.34
CA ARG A 374 -1.57 9.57 -20.88
C ARG A 374 -2.54 8.62 -20.19
N THR A 375 -3.78 8.59 -20.67
CA THR A 375 -4.83 7.67 -20.19
C THR A 375 -4.39 6.20 -20.36
N ILE A 376 -3.83 5.83 -21.52
CA ILE A 376 -3.31 4.47 -21.75
C ILE A 376 -2.17 4.15 -20.79
N ARG A 377 -1.21 5.05 -20.61
CA ARG A 377 -0.07 4.86 -19.68
C ARG A 377 -0.54 4.68 -18.24
N SER A 378 -1.51 5.47 -17.80
CA SER A 378 -2.11 5.37 -16.47
C SER A 378 -2.78 4.02 -16.25
N VAL A 379 -3.58 3.54 -17.22
CA VAL A 379 -4.21 2.22 -17.17
C VAL A 379 -3.15 1.12 -17.15
N VAL A 380 -2.17 1.14 -18.04
CA VAL A 380 -1.09 0.14 -18.04
C VAL A 380 -0.40 0.11 -16.69
N ARG A 381 0.04 1.26 -16.16
CA ARG A 381 0.69 1.34 -14.85
C ARG A 381 -0.19 0.77 -13.73
N ARG A 382 -1.46 1.13 -13.68
CA ARG A 382 -2.38 0.69 -12.63
C ARG A 382 -2.60 -0.82 -12.64
N PHE A 383 -2.77 -1.40 -13.83
CA PHE A 383 -3.02 -2.82 -13.97
C PHE A 383 -1.77 -3.69 -13.77
N LEU A 384 -0.57 -3.09 -13.77
CA LEU A 384 0.66 -3.77 -13.37
C LEU A 384 0.75 -4.03 -11.85
N TYR A 385 -0.09 -3.41 -11.03
CA TYR A 385 -0.15 -3.67 -9.59
C TYR A 385 -0.58 -5.10 -9.26
N SER A 386 -1.35 -5.77 -10.13
CA SER A 386 -1.79 -7.15 -9.88
C SER A 386 -1.80 -7.97 -11.18
N SER A 387 -1.08 -9.10 -11.17
CA SER A 387 -1.07 -10.03 -12.29
C SER A 387 -2.44 -10.66 -12.58
N GLU A 388 -3.34 -10.69 -11.61
CA GLU A 388 -4.73 -11.16 -11.79
C GLU A 388 -5.52 -10.29 -12.78
N TYR A 389 -5.16 -9.01 -12.91
CA TYR A 389 -5.81 -8.07 -13.83
C TYR A 389 -5.15 -8.00 -15.22
N TRP A 390 -4.04 -8.70 -15.44
CA TRP A 390 -3.35 -8.69 -16.74
C TRP A 390 -4.20 -9.18 -17.91
N PRO A 391 -5.09 -10.18 -17.76
CA PRO A 391 -6.01 -10.54 -18.84
C PRO A 391 -6.95 -9.40 -19.26
N LEU A 392 -7.37 -8.53 -18.32
CA LEU A 392 -8.20 -7.36 -18.63
C LEU A 392 -7.39 -6.29 -19.35
N LEU A 393 -6.14 -6.07 -18.92
CA LEU A 393 -5.21 -5.17 -19.62
C LEU A 393 -4.96 -5.64 -21.04
N THR A 394 -4.75 -6.95 -21.24
CA THR A 394 -4.57 -7.54 -22.58
C THR A 394 -5.77 -7.30 -23.48
N TYR A 395 -6.98 -7.46 -22.94
CA TYR A 395 -8.22 -7.18 -23.70
C TYR A 395 -8.30 -5.70 -24.11
N ALA A 396 -8.04 -4.78 -23.18
CA ALA A 396 -8.06 -3.34 -23.47
C ALA A 396 -7.03 -2.96 -24.54
N LEU A 397 -5.81 -3.50 -24.44
CA LEU A 397 -4.75 -3.25 -25.43
C LEU A 397 -5.07 -3.88 -26.79
N ASP A 398 -5.72 -5.05 -26.83
CA ASP A 398 -6.13 -5.65 -28.09
C ASP A 398 -7.13 -4.75 -28.83
N GLN A 399 -8.19 -4.27 -28.16
CA GLN A 399 -9.14 -3.35 -28.75
C GLN A 399 -8.45 -2.05 -29.24
N ALA A 400 -7.57 -1.49 -28.42
CA ALA A 400 -6.85 -0.26 -28.76
C ALA A 400 -5.88 -0.43 -29.94
N ILE A 401 -5.16 -1.57 -30.03
CA ILE A 401 -4.16 -1.83 -31.08
C ILE A 401 -4.85 -2.24 -32.39
N THR A 402 -5.77 -3.22 -32.33
CA THR A 402 -6.32 -3.87 -33.54
C THR A 402 -7.51 -3.12 -34.10
N GLN A 403 -8.36 -2.54 -33.26
CA GLN A 403 -9.61 -1.87 -33.67
C GLN A 403 -9.55 -0.34 -33.58
N LYS A 404 -8.48 0.21 -32.98
CA LYS A 404 -8.34 1.65 -32.68
C LYS A 404 -9.50 2.16 -31.78
N ASP A 405 -10.03 1.30 -30.95
CA ASP A 405 -11.10 1.58 -30.01
C ASP A 405 -10.55 1.76 -28.59
N GLY A 406 -10.75 2.96 -28.02
CA GLY A 406 -10.35 3.32 -26.67
C GLY A 406 -11.39 3.01 -25.58
N SER A 407 -12.58 2.49 -25.95
CA SER A 407 -13.72 2.34 -25.02
C SER A 407 -13.37 1.53 -23.78
N TYR A 408 -12.66 0.40 -23.96
CA TYR A 408 -12.33 -0.45 -22.84
C TYR A 408 -11.19 0.15 -21.97
N VAL A 409 -10.24 0.84 -22.59
CA VAL A 409 -9.23 1.62 -21.84
C VAL A 409 -9.91 2.69 -20.98
N GLN A 410 -10.94 3.38 -21.51
CA GLN A 410 -11.70 4.38 -20.75
C GLN A 410 -12.44 3.75 -19.56
N VAL A 411 -13.06 2.58 -19.72
CA VAL A 411 -13.69 1.84 -18.61
C VAL A 411 -12.67 1.49 -17.53
N LEU A 412 -11.50 0.96 -17.93
CA LEU A 412 -10.44 0.62 -17.00
C LEU A 412 -9.86 1.87 -16.32
N TYR A 413 -9.75 3.00 -17.03
CA TYR A 413 -9.29 4.27 -16.47
C TYR A 413 -10.22 4.79 -15.38
N GLY A 414 -11.54 4.77 -15.61
CA GLY A 414 -12.52 5.16 -14.60
C GLY A 414 -12.42 4.33 -13.32
N ARG A 415 -12.15 3.03 -13.47
CA ARG A 415 -11.89 2.14 -12.32
C ARG A 415 -10.55 2.40 -11.66
N ALA A 416 -9.50 2.69 -12.43
CA ALA A 416 -8.14 2.94 -11.94
C ALA A 416 -8.00 4.22 -11.12
N THR A 417 -8.87 5.20 -11.35
CA THR A 417 -8.83 6.52 -10.70
C THR A 417 -9.82 6.66 -9.54
N ALA A 418 -10.71 5.69 -9.35
CA ALA A 418 -11.63 5.69 -8.24
C ALA A 418 -10.89 5.53 -6.89
N GLY A 419 -11.25 6.32 -5.87
CA GLY A 419 -10.80 6.14 -4.48
C GLY A 419 -9.44 6.70 -4.10
N SER A 420 -8.69 7.36 -4.98
CA SER A 420 -7.42 8.00 -4.61
C SER A 420 -7.55 9.50 -4.43
N SER A 421 -7.14 10.04 -3.27
CA SER A 421 -6.96 11.48 -3.06
C SER A 421 -5.53 11.87 -3.38
N THR A 422 -5.28 12.42 -4.57
CA THR A 422 -3.93 12.85 -4.94
C THR A 422 -3.43 14.05 -4.15
N PRO A 423 -4.24 15.05 -3.77
CA PRO A 423 -3.78 16.09 -2.85
C PRO A 423 -3.25 15.52 -1.53
N THR A 424 -3.95 14.57 -0.93
CA THR A 424 -3.49 13.92 0.32
C THR A 424 -2.19 13.13 0.10
N PHE A 425 -2.05 12.46 -1.05
CA PHE A 425 -0.80 11.75 -1.39
C PHE A 425 0.40 12.70 -1.38
N TYR A 426 0.30 13.87 -2.01
CA TYR A 426 1.38 14.86 -2.01
C TYR A 426 1.55 15.52 -0.65
N ALA A 427 0.47 15.88 0.03
CA ALA A 427 0.54 16.50 1.35
C ALA A 427 1.36 15.65 2.32
N VAL A 428 1.11 14.33 2.37
CA VAL A 428 1.83 13.42 3.26
C VAL A 428 3.27 13.20 2.80
N ASN A 429 3.50 12.83 1.54
CA ASN A 429 4.85 12.53 1.06
C ASN A 429 5.79 13.75 1.14
N CYS A 430 5.28 14.96 0.87
CA CYS A 430 6.07 16.18 0.94
C CYS A 430 6.40 16.58 2.39
N GLN A 431 5.57 16.20 3.36
CA GLN A 431 5.88 16.39 4.78
C GLN A 431 6.79 15.29 5.36
N ASP A 432 6.75 14.09 4.81
CA ASP A 432 7.57 12.98 5.30
C ASP A 432 9.03 13.12 4.90
N ILE A 433 9.32 13.69 3.74
CA ILE A 433 10.68 13.74 3.18
C ILE A 433 10.99 15.15 2.71
N PRO A 434 12.08 15.77 3.21
CA PRO A 434 12.49 17.08 2.77
C PRO A 434 12.91 17.09 1.30
N VAL A 435 12.62 18.19 0.63
CA VAL A 435 13.04 18.42 -0.76
C VAL A 435 14.56 18.44 -0.85
N GLN A 436 15.10 17.70 -1.80
CA GLN A 436 16.53 17.65 -2.07
C GLN A 436 16.86 18.15 -3.47
N GLY A 437 18.03 18.78 -3.60
CA GLY A 437 18.54 19.22 -4.88
C GLY A 437 17.94 20.52 -5.42
N ASP A 438 18.09 20.70 -6.72
CA ASP A 438 17.67 21.87 -7.48
C ASP A 438 17.31 21.46 -8.92
N VAL A 439 16.88 22.42 -9.74
CA VAL A 439 16.48 22.19 -11.14
C VAL A 439 17.54 21.44 -11.93
N THR A 440 18.84 21.66 -11.66
CA THR A 440 19.94 20.99 -12.37
C THR A 440 20.03 19.51 -12.00
N SER A 441 19.92 19.20 -10.70
CA SER A 441 19.95 17.81 -10.20
C SER A 441 18.67 17.06 -10.61
N TRP A 442 17.51 17.70 -10.58
CA TRP A 442 16.23 17.12 -11.01
C TRP A 442 16.22 16.83 -12.53
N GLU A 443 16.81 17.71 -13.36
CA GLU A 443 16.98 17.40 -14.79
C GLU A 443 17.84 16.15 -15.02
N LYS A 444 18.92 16.03 -14.26
CA LYS A 444 19.80 14.84 -14.34
C LYS A 444 19.04 13.56 -13.97
N GLU A 445 18.29 13.59 -12.87
CA GLU A 445 17.46 12.46 -12.42
C GLU A 445 16.37 12.12 -13.44
N TYR A 446 15.66 13.12 -13.95
CA TYR A 446 14.67 12.96 -14.99
C TYR A 446 15.22 12.25 -16.22
N ARG A 447 16.38 12.70 -16.71
CA ARG A 447 17.04 12.07 -17.87
C ARG A 447 17.50 10.63 -17.57
N GLN A 448 17.97 10.36 -16.35
CA GLN A 448 18.31 9.00 -15.92
C GLN A 448 17.08 8.10 -15.86
N ASN A 449 15.97 8.61 -15.32
CA ASN A 449 14.72 7.87 -15.25
C ASN A 449 14.15 7.57 -16.66
N LEU A 450 14.23 8.51 -17.60
CA LEU A 450 13.87 8.27 -19.01
C LEU A 450 14.71 7.17 -19.66
N GLN A 451 15.98 7.05 -19.31
CA GLN A 451 16.86 6.00 -19.86
C GLN A 451 16.56 4.62 -19.25
N SER A 452 16.30 4.56 -17.94
CA SER A 452 16.06 3.30 -17.21
C SER A 452 14.62 2.82 -17.32
N SER A 453 13.67 3.72 -17.53
CA SER A 453 12.25 3.47 -17.65
C SER A 453 11.63 4.37 -18.71
N PRO A 454 11.79 4.00 -20.00
CA PRO A 454 11.29 4.82 -21.09
C PRO A 454 9.78 4.95 -21.16
N THR A 455 9.02 4.06 -20.49
CA THR A 455 7.55 4.10 -20.46
C THR A 455 7.02 4.96 -19.30
N PHE A 456 7.64 4.84 -18.11
CA PHE A 456 7.10 5.45 -16.88
C PHE A 456 8.01 6.50 -16.25
N GLY A 457 9.27 6.61 -16.69
CA GLY A 457 10.26 7.47 -16.07
C GLY A 457 9.86 8.95 -16.04
N ALA A 458 9.26 9.47 -17.10
CA ALA A 458 8.77 10.85 -17.14
C ALA A 458 7.68 11.11 -16.08
N SER A 459 6.66 10.25 -16.05
CA SER A 459 5.49 10.45 -15.19
C SER A 459 5.77 10.28 -13.69
N LEU A 460 6.79 9.51 -13.32
CA LEU A 460 7.16 9.26 -11.93
C LEU A 460 8.25 10.22 -11.40
N SER A 461 8.92 10.96 -12.28
CA SER A 461 9.99 11.91 -11.91
C SER A 461 9.47 13.22 -11.31
N ASN A 462 10.40 14.09 -10.93
CA ASN A 462 10.16 15.47 -10.47
C ASN A 462 9.38 15.57 -9.15
N GLN A 463 9.46 14.58 -8.28
CA GLN A 463 8.76 14.60 -6.98
C GLN A 463 9.25 15.73 -6.08
N ASP A 464 10.57 16.01 -6.07
CA ASP A 464 11.15 17.11 -5.31
C ASP A 464 10.64 18.48 -5.80
N ALA A 465 10.51 18.68 -7.11
CA ALA A 465 9.95 19.89 -7.68
C ALA A 465 8.47 20.10 -7.30
N ARG A 466 7.69 19.01 -7.31
CA ARG A 466 6.29 19.02 -6.87
C ARG A 466 6.18 19.39 -5.39
N CYS A 467 6.98 18.74 -4.53
CA CYS A 467 6.99 19.03 -3.10
C CYS A 467 7.52 20.43 -2.78
N GLN A 468 8.50 20.96 -3.53
CA GLN A 468 8.93 22.34 -3.40
C GLN A 468 7.80 23.33 -3.73
N ALA A 469 7.03 23.02 -4.76
CA ALA A 469 5.89 23.85 -5.15
C ALA A 469 4.72 23.76 -4.18
N TRP A 470 4.47 22.57 -3.62
CA TRP A 470 3.46 22.33 -2.58
C TRP A 470 3.73 23.12 -1.30
N GLY A 471 4.99 23.27 -0.88
CA GLY A 471 5.43 24.22 0.15
C GLY A 471 5.37 23.72 1.60
N HIS A 472 4.66 22.63 1.91
CA HIS A 472 4.58 22.03 3.25
C HIS A 472 5.66 20.95 3.39
N SER A 473 6.91 21.37 3.61
CA SER A 473 8.06 20.47 3.58
C SER A 473 8.36 19.87 4.95
N GLY A 474 8.61 18.56 4.98
CA GLY A 474 9.06 17.83 6.16
C GLY A 474 10.48 18.20 6.60
N THR A 475 10.81 17.78 7.82
CA THR A 475 12.15 17.97 8.40
C THR A 475 12.86 16.67 8.70
N ARG A 476 12.18 15.52 8.49
CA ARG A 476 12.77 14.20 8.76
C ARG A 476 13.59 13.75 7.56
N GLU A 477 14.92 13.71 7.74
CA GLU A 477 15.82 13.15 6.73
C GLU A 477 15.60 11.64 6.56
N PRO A 478 15.65 11.11 5.32
CA PRO A 478 15.66 9.68 5.06
C PRO A 478 16.81 9.00 5.84
N ALA A 479 16.48 8.01 6.64
CA ALA A 479 17.44 7.32 7.47
C ALA A 479 16.98 5.89 7.79
N PRO A 480 17.90 4.96 8.13
CA PRO A 480 17.54 3.63 8.59
C PRO A 480 16.64 3.68 9.83
N ILE A 481 15.65 2.79 9.87
CA ILE A 481 14.76 2.58 11.01
C ILE A 481 15.15 1.29 11.71
N HIS A 482 15.53 1.39 12.98
CA HIS A 482 16.00 0.23 13.74
C HIS A 482 14.94 -0.38 14.65
N ALA A 483 13.95 0.39 15.09
CA ALA A 483 12.88 -0.02 16.02
C ALA A 483 13.44 -0.84 17.21
N LYS A 484 14.50 -0.34 17.83
CA LYS A 484 15.29 -1.06 18.83
C LYS A 484 14.47 -1.50 20.03
N GLY A 485 14.46 -2.83 20.28
CA GLY A 485 13.70 -3.43 21.38
C GLY A 485 12.23 -3.73 21.03
N ALA A 486 11.80 -3.53 19.79
CA ALA A 486 10.49 -3.96 19.31
C ALA A 486 10.41 -5.51 19.26
N ALA A 487 9.18 -6.04 19.36
CA ALA A 487 8.91 -7.44 19.05
C ALA A 487 9.33 -7.79 17.60
N PRO A 488 9.52 -9.06 17.24
CA PRO A 488 9.79 -9.43 15.85
C PRO A 488 8.77 -8.81 14.88
N ILE A 489 9.26 -8.24 13.78
CA ILE A 489 8.45 -7.59 12.74
C ILE A 489 8.59 -8.41 11.46
N LEU A 490 7.47 -8.89 10.91
CA LEU A 490 7.46 -9.63 9.66
C LEU A 490 7.38 -8.67 8.48
N VAL A 491 8.41 -8.66 7.64
CA VAL A 491 8.47 -7.88 6.40
C VAL A 491 8.22 -8.83 5.23
N VAL A 492 7.19 -8.57 4.45
CA VAL A 492 6.82 -9.39 3.29
C VAL A 492 7.23 -8.65 2.02
N GLY A 493 7.95 -9.35 1.14
CA GLY A 493 8.41 -8.78 -0.12
C GLY A 493 8.07 -9.68 -1.31
N THR A 494 7.53 -9.09 -2.38
CA THR A 494 7.22 -9.74 -3.65
C THR A 494 8.34 -9.49 -4.66
N THR A 495 8.88 -10.52 -5.29
CA THR A 495 10.03 -10.39 -6.20
C THR A 495 9.74 -9.56 -7.45
N GLY A 496 8.50 -9.61 -7.96
CA GLY A 496 8.01 -8.83 -9.10
C GLY A 496 7.17 -7.62 -8.71
N ASP A 497 7.39 -7.02 -7.52
CA ASP A 497 6.65 -5.83 -7.09
C ASP A 497 7.08 -4.58 -7.88
N PRO A 498 6.16 -3.94 -8.63
CA PRO A 498 6.46 -2.75 -9.40
C PRO A 498 6.49 -1.46 -8.55
N ALA A 499 5.70 -1.38 -7.49
CA ALA A 499 5.47 -0.17 -6.72
C ALA A 499 6.41 -0.03 -5.53
N THR A 500 6.73 -1.16 -4.88
CA THR A 500 7.72 -1.27 -3.80
C THR A 500 8.69 -2.40 -4.14
N PRO A 501 9.69 -2.13 -4.98
CA PRO A 501 10.63 -3.15 -5.47
C PRO A 501 11.18 -4.01 -4.34
N TYR A 502 11.30 -5.32 -4.57
CA TYR A 502 11.70 -6.32 -3.58
C TYR A 502 12.93 -5.95 -2.75
N ALA A 503 13.90 -5.26 -3.38
CA ALA A 503 15.08 -4.76 -2.68
C ALA A 503 14.76 -3.82 -1.49
N TRP A 504 13.61 -3.15 -1.50
CA TRP A 504 13.18 -2.29 -0.40
C TRP A 504 12.70 -3.11 0.80
N ALA A 505 12.03 -4.25 0.54
CA ALA A 505 11.64 -5.17 1.61
C ALA A 505 12.88 -5.81 2.26
N GLN A 506 13.88 -6.18 1.47
CA GLN A 506 15.17 -6.66 1.98
C GLN A 506 15.85 -5.59 2.83
N ALA A 507 15.93 -4.35 2.33
CA ALA A 507 16.55 -3.23 3.04
C ALA A 507 15.84 -2.94 4.38
N LEU A 508 14.49 -2.89 4.40
CA LEU A 508 13.75 -2.66 5.64
C LEU A 508 13.95 -3.79 6.65
N ALA A 509 13.89 -5.06 6.20
CA ALA A 509 14.11 -6.20 7.07
C ALA A 509 15.52 -6.22 7.70
N GLU A 510 16.55 -5.79 6.96
CA GLU A 510 17.92 -5.66 7.45
C GLU A 510 18.11 -4.48 8.40
N GLN A 511 17.38 -3.38 8.22
CA GLN A 511 17.47 -2.19 9.08
C GLN A 511 16.83 -2.41 10.45
N LEU A 512 15.72 -3.13 10.50
CA LEU A 512 15.00 -3.43 11.74
C LEU A 512 15.77 -4.43 12.60
N GLU A 513 16.01 -4.10 13.89
CA GLU A 513 16.75 -4.98 14.82
C GLU A 513 16.09 -6.37 14.95
N SER A 514 14.78 -6.44 14.82
CA SER A 514 13.96 -7.67 14.90
C SER A 514 13.24 -8.02 13.59
N GLY A 515 13.69 -7.48 12.46
CA GLY A 515 13.09 -7.69 11.15
C GLY A 515 13.25 -9.14 10.69
N GLN A 516 12.17 -9.70 10.10
CA GLN A 516 12.12 -11.05 9.53
C GLN A 516 11.56 -10.95 8.12
N LEU A 517 12.37 -11.33 7.12
CA LEU A 517 11.96 -11.29 5.71
C LEU A 517 11.21 -12.57 5.33
N LEU A 518 10.01 -12.40 4.77
CA LEU A 518 9.24 -13.43 4.09
C LEU A 518 9.15 -13.06 2.61
N THR A 519 9.53 -13.96 1.73
CA THR A 519 9.60 -13.70 0.29
C THR A 519 8.48 -14.43 -0.45
N TRP A 520 7.80 -13.71 -1.34
CA TRP A 520 6.96 -14.30 -2.37
C TRP A 520 7.63 -14.17 -3.74
N GLU A 521 7.93 -15.30 -4.39
CA GLU A 521 8.32 -15.34 -5.81
C GLU A 521 7.05 -15.25 -6.67
N GLY A 522 6.64 -14.02 -6.98
CA GLY A 522 5.42 -13.71 -7.73
C GLY A 522 5.46 -12.31 -8.31
N ASP A 523 4.39 -11.94 -9.02
CA ASP A 523 4.26 -10.66 -9.72
C ASP A 523 3.14 -9.80 -9.15
N GLY A 524 3.39 -8.50 -9.07
CA GLY A 524 2.45 -7.49 -8.59
C GLY A 524 2.78 -6.97 -7.19
N HIS A 525 2.00 -5.99 -6.75
CA HIS A 525 2.24 -5.24 -5.53
C HIS A 525 1.62 -5.94 -4.32
N THR A 526 2.40 -6.14 -3.25
CA THR A 526 2.05 -6.88 -2.02
C THR A 526 1.83 -8.38 -2.24
N ALA A 527 1.68 -9.17 -1.18
CA ALA A 527 1.55 -10.63 -1.24
C ALA A 527 0.34 -11.17 -0.46
N TYR A 528 0.10 -10.71 0.76
CA TYR A 528 -1.00 -11.20 1.59
C TYR A 528 -2.35 -10.82 0.99
N GLY A 529 -3.28 -11.79 0.93
CA GLY A 529 -4.57 -11.63 0.25
C GLY A 529 -4.56 -12.00 -1.25
N ARG A 530 -3.36 -12.17 -1.87
CA ARG A 530 -3.21 -12.41 -3.32
C ARG A 530 -2.34 -13.61 -3.70
N SER A 531 -1.41 -13.98 -2.81
CA SER A 531 -0.52 -15.12 -3.00
C SER A 531 -1.20 -16.45 -2.63
N GLY A 532 -0.48 -17.54 -2.77
CA GLY A 532 -0.96 -18.87 -2.37
C GLY A 532 -0.90 -19.11 -0.86
N PRO A 533 -1.32 -20.33 -0.41
CA PRO A 533 -1.38 -20.71 1.00
C PRO A 533 -0.08 -20.51 1.78
N CYS A 534 1.08 -20.67 1.15
CA CYS A 534 2.38 -20.55 1.82
C CYS A 534 2.58 -19.17 2.50
N ILE A 535 2.26 -18.09 1.83
CA ILE A 535 2.32 -16.73 2.42
C ILE A 535 1.21 -16.56 3.45
N HIS A 536 -0.03 -16.97 3.11
CA HIS A 536 -1.17 -16.81 4.00
C HIS A 536 -0.96 -17.55 5.32
N ASP A 537 -0.55 -18.82 5.27
CA ASP A 537 -0.32 -19.65 6.47
C ASP A 537 0.80 -19.07 7.34
N ALA A 538 1.88 -18.58 6.73
CA ALA A 538 3.00 -17.97 7.46
C ALA A 538 2.59 -16.67 8.16
N VAL A 539 1.87 -15.78 7.47
CA VAL A 539 1.36 -14.51 8.03
C VAL A 539 0.32 -14.78 9.12
N ASP A 540 -0.64 -15.67 8.86
CA ASP A 540 -1.69 -16.05 9.80
C ASP A 540 -1.11 -16.67 11.07
N ALA A 541 -0.15 -17.60 10.94
CA ALA A 541 0.53 -18.21 12.08
C ALA A 541 1.27 -17.15 12.91
N TYR A 542 1.95 -16.21 12.25
CA TYR A 542 2.61 -15.12 12.93
C TYR A 542 1.60 -14.21 13.64
N LEU A 543 0.53 -13.77 12.97
CA LEU A 543 -0.49 -12.90 13.56
C LEU A 543 -1.25 -13.58 14.69
N THR A 544 -1.60 -14.88 14.60
CA THR A 544 -2.48 -15.53 15.57
C THR A 544 -1.73 -16.26 16.70
N SER A 545 -0.53 -16.77 16.45
CA SER A 545 0.26 -17.50 17.47
C SER A 545 1.61 -16.83 17.80
N GLY A 546 2.07 -15.84 17.01
CA GLY A 546 3.41 -15.25 17.15
C GLY A 546 4.51 -16.17 16.58
N THR A 547 4.15 -17.17 15.80
CA THR A 547 5.13 -18.06 15.17
C THR A 547 5.85 -17.30 14.04
N VAL A 548 7.11 -16.98 14.28
CA VAL A 548 7.97 -16.36 13.26
C VAL A 548 8.33 -17.41 12.22
N PRO A 549 8.17 -17.13 10.92
CA PRO A 549 8.61 -18.04 9.87
C PRO A 549 10.12 -18.35 9.96
N GLU A 550 10.53 -19.50 9.43
CA GLU A 550 11.95 -19.81 9.31
C GLU A 550 12.68 -18.74 8.52
N PRO A 551 13.88 -18.31 8.97
CA PRO A 551 14.64 -17.27 8.29
C PRO A 551 14.87 -17.60 6.80
N GLY A 552 14.51 -16.68 5.91
CA GLY A 552 14.66 -16.84 4.47
C GLY A 552 13.57 -17.70 3.82
N LEU A 553 12.44 -17.96 4.50
CA LEU A 553 11.30 -18.63 3.88
C LEU A 553 10.90 -17.91 2.60
N THR A 554 10.89 -18.69 1.51
CA THR A 554 10.49 -18.23 0.18
C THR A 554 9.33 -19.08 -0.33
N CYS A 555 8.22 -18.43 -0.61
CA CYS A 555 7.02 -19.02 -1.18
C CYS A 555 6.96 -18.76 -2.69
N LYS A 556 6.48 -19.73 -3.47
CA LYS A 556 6.36 -19.59 -4.93
C LYS A 556 4.90 -19.49 -5.34
N SER A 557 4.65 -18.84 -6.46
CA SER A 557 3.32 -18.82 -7.05
C SER A 557 2.81 -20.25 -7.26
N GLY A 558 1.60 -20.54 -6.75
CA GLY A 558 0.97 -21.87 -6.82
C GLY A 558 1.29 -22.81 -5.66
N GLN A 559 2.03 -22.36 -4.62
CA GLN A 559 2.28 -23.10 -3.38
C GLN A 559 1.41 -22.60 -2.23
#